data_346264a06be47b1ac861dc985a15ddd0
#
_entry.id   346264a06be47b1ac861dc985a15ddd0
#
_cell.length_a   1.000
_cell.length_b   1.000
_cell.length_c   1.000
_cell.angle_alpha   90.00
_cell.angle_beta   90.00
_cell.angle_gamma   90.00
#
_symmetry.space_group_name_H-M   'P 1'
#
loop_
_entity.id
_entity.type
_entity.pdbx_description
1 polymer ?
#
loop_
_entity_poly.entity_id
_entity_poly.type
_entity_poly.pdbx_seq_one_letter_code
_entity_poly.pdbx_strand_id
1 'polypeptide(L)'
;MIPRYDEHIEVMNLIGLVMTQPRVVICGVARTPIGSFMGTISSLTAIELGVATVKELCSRVGIDPASGVVDEILFGQVLQAGCGQNPTRQVALGAGLPVTTSAATVN
;
A
#
# COMPACT_ATOMS: atom_id res chain seq x y z
N MET A 1 -9.38 -18.24 8.74
CA MET A 1 -10.46 -17.96 9.71
C MET A 1 -10.02 -16.73 10.50
N ILE A 2 -10.59 -15.57 10.24
CA ILE A 2 -10.28 -14.32 10.96
C ILE A 2 -11.15 -14.34 12.22
N PRO A 3 -10.60 -14.20 13.44
CA PRO A 3 -11.41 -14.17 14.65
C PRO A 3 -12.39 -12.98 14.60
N ARG A 4 -13.65 -13.21 14.90
CA ARG A 4 -14.62 -12.14 15.13
C ARG A 4 -14.26 -11.43 16.43
N TYR A 5 -13.96 -10.15 16.32
CA TYR A 5 -13.58 -9.28 17.44
C TYR A 5 -14.77 -8.59 18.10
N ASP A 6 -15.97 -9.15 18.01
CA ASP A 6 -17.19 -8.47 18.48
C ASP A 6 -17.53 -8.69 19.95
N GLU A 7 -16.83 -9.60 20.67
CA GLU A 7 -17.25 -9.99 22.02
C GLU A 7 -16.66 -9.14 23.16
N HIS A 8 -15.73 -8.21 22.90
CA HIS A 8 -15.14 -7.39 23.96
C HIS A 8 -15.65 -5.94 24.03
N ILE A 9 -16.59 -5.54 23.17
CA ILE A 9 -17.12 -4.18 23.12
C ILE A 9 -18.25 -3.96 24.14
N GLU A 10 -18.94 -5.00 24.56
CA GLU A 10 -20.11 -4.86 25.46
C GLU A 10 -19.79 -4.49 26.90
N VAL A 11 -18.60 -4.80 27.41
CA VAL A 11 -18.28 -4.58 28.82
C VAL A 11 -17.92 -3.11 29.15
N MET A 12 -17.61 -2.30 28.17
CA MET A 12 -17.24 -0.89 28.37
C MET A 12 -18.35 0.13 28.13
N ASN A 13 -19.53 -0.33 27.74
CA ASN A 13 -20.70 0.55 27.54
C ASN A 13 -21.34 1.07 28.84
N LEU A 14 -20.86 0.65 30.01
CA LEU A 14 -21.47 1.00 31.28
C LEU A 14 -21.00 2.36 31.85
N ILE A 15 -20.02 3.03 31.26
CA ILE A 15 -19.46 4.29 31.79
C ILE A 15 -19.58 5.46 30.81
N GLY A 16 -20.36 5.35 29.73
CA GLY A 16 -20.78 6.50 28.92
C GLY A 16 -19.66 7.31 28.24
N LEU A 17 -18.43 6.81 28.16
CA LEU A 17 -17.31 7.44 27.48
C LEU A 17 -16.52 6.42 26.66
N VAL A 18 -17.16 5.82 25.65
CA VAL A 18 -16.43 5.04 24.65
C VAL A 18 -15.71 6.01 23.74
N MET A 19 -14.49 6.34 24.07
CA MET A 19 -13.52 6.86 23.11
C MET A 19 -13.21 5.68 22.17
N THR A 20 -13.96 5.51 21.10
CA THR A 20 -13.60 4.59 20.04
C THR A 20 -12.35 5.15 19.33
N GLN A 21 -11.20 4.78 19.86
CA GLN A 21 -9.94 5.06 19.18
C GLN A 21 -9.97 4.33 17.83
N PRO A 22 -9.71 5.01 16.72
CA PRO A 22 -9.61 4.35 15.43
C PRO A 22 -8.53 3.27 15.51
N ARG A 23 -8.88 2.03 15.19
CA ARG A 23 -7.93 0.91 15.22
C ARG A 23 -7.16 0.90 13.90
N VAL A 24 -5.84 1.04 14.01
CA VAL A 24 -4.94 0.89 12.86
C VAL A 24 -4.55 -0.58 12.75
N VAL A 25 -4.70 -1.14 11.56
CA VAL A 25 -4.38 -2.54 11.25
C VAL A 25 -3.53 -2.66 10.00
N ILE A 26 -2.73 -3.73 9.90
CA ILE A 26 -2.00 -4.11 8.69
C ILE A 26 -2.86 -5.13 7.95
N CYS A 27 -3.34 -4.79 6.75
CA CYS A 27 -4.23 -5.65 5.97
C CYS A 27 -3.48 -6.69 5.13
N GLY A 28 -2.26 -6.40 4.72
CA GLY A 28 -1.49 -7.31 3.89
C GLY A 28 -0.07 -6.85 3.64
N VAL A 29 0.72 -7.75 3.05
CA VAL A 29 2.10 -7.48 2.67
C VAL A 29 2.42 -8.10 1.32
N ALA A 30 3.26 -7.44 0.53
CA ALA A 30 3.80 -7.95 -0.72
C ALA A 30 5.20 -7.39 -0.95
N ARG A 31 6.03 -8.14 -1.64
CA ARG A 31 7.34 -7.67 -2.11
C ARG A 31 7.74 -8.37 -3.41
N THR A 32 8.60 -7.75 -4.18
CA THR A 32 9.31 -8.42 -5.27
C THR A 32 10.43 -9.32 -4.72
N PRO A 33 10.91 -10.29 -5.50
CA PRO A 33 12.17 -10.95 -5.18
C PRO A 33 13.33 -9.94 -5.15
N ILE A 34 14.37 -10.26 -4.39
CA ILE A 34 15.64 -9.54 -4.41
C ILE A 34 16.52 -10.23 -5.45
N GLY A 35 16.88 -9.49 -6.50
CA GLY A 35 17.75 -10.01 -7.56
C GLY A 35 19.22 -9.77 -7.29
N SER A 36 20.08 -10.50 -8.01
CA SER A 36 21.52 -10.21 -8.07
C SER A 36 21.77 -8.97 -8.93
N PHE A 37 22.91 -8.31 -8.71
CA PHE A 37 23.35 -7.24 -9.59
C PHE A 37 23.42 -7.72 -11.05
N MET A 38 22.82 -6.97 -11.97
CA MET A 38 22.62 -7.36 -13.37
C MET A 38 21.92 -8.73 -13.57
N GLY A 39 21.14 -9.18 -12.60
CA GLY A 39 20.40 -10.45 -12.64
C GLY A 39 19.08 -10.37 -13.40
N THR A 40 18.22 -11.35 -13.14
CA THR A 40 16.96 -11.59 -13.90
C THR A 40 15.97 -10.44 -13.90
N ILE A 41 15.99 -9.57 -12.90
CA ILE A 41 15.09 -8.40 -12.79
C ILE A 41 15.76 -7.08 -13.21
N SER A 42 17.00 -7.12 -13.71
CA SER A 42 17.77 -5.92 -14.06
C SER A 42 17.17 -5.09 -15.20
N SER A 43 16.32 -5.70 -16.03
CA SER A 43 15.61 -5.02 -17.12
C SER A 43 14.38 -4.23 -16.64
N LEU A 44 13.95 -4.44 -15.40
CA LEU A 44 12.77 -3.77 -14.83
C LEU A 44 13.17 -2.50 -14.11
N THR A 45 12.41 -1.44 -14.34
CA THR A 45 12.56 -0.17 -13.62
C THR A 45 12.00 -0.27 -12.21
N ALA A 46 12.41 0.63 -11.32
CA ALA A 46 11.84 0.73 -9.97
C ALA A 46 10.32 0.95 -10.00
N ILE A 47 9.84 1.70 -10.99
CA ILE A 47 8.40 1.97 -11.18
C ILE A 47 7.66 0.68 -11.54
N GLU A 48 8.17 -0.12 -12.48
CA GLU A 48 7.55 -1.38 -12.86
C GLU A 48 7.49 -2.38 -11.69
N LEU A 49 8.56 -2.45 -10.90
CA LEU A 49 8.59 -3.27 -9.68
C LEU A 49 7.56 -2.77 -8.66
N GLY A 50 7.46 -1.46 -8.47
CA GLY A 50 6.46 -0.83 -7.60
C GLY A 50 5.03 -1.13 -8.06
N VAL A 51 4.75 -0.99 -9.35
CA VAL A 51 3.43 -1.31 -9.94
C VAL A 51 3.05 -2.77 -9.70
N ALA A 52 3.97 -3.70 -9.95
CA ALA A 52 3.74 -5.11 -9.72
C ALA A 52 3.41 -5.41 -8.25
N THR A 53 4.15 -4.78 -7.32
CA THR A 53 3.95 -4.95 -5.88
C THR A 53 2.59 -4.42 -5.43
N VAL A 54 2.19 -3.23 -5.88
CA VAL A 54 0.90 -2.62 -5.51
C VAL A 54 -0.27 -3.45 -6.05
N LYS A 55 -0.20 -3.86 -7.31
CA LYS A 55 -1.25 -4.70 -7.91
C LYS A 55 -1.41 -6.03 -7.16
N GLU A 56 -0.31 -6.69 -6.84
CA GLU A 56 -0.33 -7.94 -6.08
C GLU A 56 -0.89 -7.73 -4.67
N LEU A 57 -0.49 -6.65 -3.99
CA LEU A 57 -1.01 -6.33 -2.66
C LEU A 57 -2.52 -6.11 -2.69
N CYS A 58 -3.01 -5.29 -3.62
CA CYS A 58 -4.45 -5.06 -3.79
C CYS A 58 -5.22 -6.36 -4.06
N SER A 59 -4.68 -7.21 -4.92
CA SER A 59 -5.27 -8.52 -5.21
C SER A 59 -5.36 -9.41 -3.96
N ARG A 60 -4.28 -9.49 -3.16
CA ARG A 60 -4.25 -10.30 -1.93
C ARG A 60 -5.24 -9.85 -0.88
N VAL A 61 -5.44 -8.57 -0.74
CA VAL A 61 -6.36 -8.00 0.26
C VAL A 61 -7.78 -7.81 -0.26
N GLY A 62 -8.03 -8.14 -1.55
CA GLY A 62 -9.35 -8.04 -2.15
C GLY A 62 -9.80 -6.60 -2.43
N ILE A 63 -8.87 -5.68 -2.67
CA ILE A 63 -9.14 -4.28 -3.01
C ILE A 63 -9.03 -4.10 -4.52
N ASP A 64 -10.07 -3.53 -5.14
CA ASP A 64 -9.97 -2.99 -6.50
C ASP A 64 -9.17 -1.68 -6.44
N PRO A 65 -8.03 -1.57 -7.13
CA PRO A 65 -7.25 -0.34 -7.16
C PRO A 65 -8.06 0.90 -7.56
N ALA A 66 -9.00 0.75 -8.49
CA ALA A 66 -9.82 1.85 -9.00
C ALA A 66 -10.95 2.29 -8.06
N SER A 67 -11.20 1.56 -6.97
CA SER A 67 -12.33 1.80 -6.05
C SER A 67 -12.26 3.12 -5.29
N GLY A 68 -11.09 3.76 -5.22
CA GLY A 68 -10.88 4.98 -4.44
C GLY A 68 -10.74 4.76 -2.93
N VAL A 69 -10.65 3.52 -2.47
CA VAL A 69 -10.48 3.19 -1.05
C VAL A 69 -9.05 3.46 -0.54
N VAL A 70 -8.09 3.60 -1.45
CA VAL A 70 -6.71 3.95 -1.12
C VAL A 70 -6.55 5.47 -1.11
N ASP A 71 -6.41 6.07 0.05
CA ASP A 71 -6.27 7.52 0.21
C ASP A 71 -4.86 8.00 -0.14
N GLU A 72 -3.85 7.24 0.23
CA GLU A 72 -2.45 7.65 0.08
C GLU A 72 -1.52 6.47 -0.23
N ILE A 73 -0.49 6.74 -1.01
CA ILE A 73 0.61 5.81 -1.27
C ILE A 73 1.95 6.52 -1.02
N LEU A 74 2.80 5.89 -0.21
CA LEU A 74 4.14 6.37 0.13
C LEU A 74 5.17 5.31 -0.26
N PHE A 75 6.16 5.71 -1.04
CA PHE A 75 7.29 4.85 -1.39
C PHE A 75 8.61 5.51 -1.04
N GLY A 76 9.54 4.70 -0.54
CA GLY A 76 10.92 5.08 -0.36
C GLY A 76 11.73 4.82 -1.64
N GLN A 77 12.50 5.81 -2.10
CA GLN A 77 13.45 5.64 -3.19
C GLN A 77 14.64 6.57 -3.00
N VAL A 78 15.78 6.00 -2.69
CA VAL A 78 17.01 6.77 -2.43
C VAL A 78 17.62 7.29 -3.72
N LEU A 79 17.75 6.44 -4.75
CA LEU A 79 18.35 6.79 -6.04
C LEU A 79 17.25 7.12 -7.06
N GLN A 80 16.88 8.38 -7.13
CA GLN A 80 15.78 8.85 -7.99
C GLN A 80 16.21 9.34 -9.37
N ALA A 81 17.52 9.46 -9.62
CA ALA A 81 18.04 9.94 -10.90
C ALA A 81 17.53 9.09 -12.08
N GLY A 82 17.00 9.74 -13.11
CA GLY A 82 16.47 9.07 -14.29
C GLY A 82 15.08 8.44 -14.13
N CYS A 83 14.45 8.51 -12.95
CA CYS A 83 13.13 7.93 -12.72
C CYS A 83 11.96 8.85 -13.05
N GLY A 84 12.22 10.06 -13.53
CA GLY A 84 11.19 11.06 -13.79
C GLY A 84 10.67 11.71 -12.51
N GLN A 85 9.55 12.40 -12.64
CA GLN A 85 8.94 13.11 -11.51
C GLN A 85 8.13 12.17 -10.64
N ASN A 86 8.31 12.28 -9.32
CA ASN A 86 7.57 11.55 -8.31
C ASN A 86 7.32 10.07 -8.69
N PRO A 87 8.31 9.19 -8.56
CA PRO A 87 8.18 7.78 -8.92
C PRO A 87 6.96 7.10 -8.28
N THR A 88 6.62 7.47 -7.04
CA THR A 88 5.42 6.94 -6.37
C THR A 88 4.14 7.29 -7.10
N ARG A 89 4.04 8.51 -7.66
CA ARG A 89 2.89 8.90 -8.48
C ARG A 89 2.77 8.05 -9.73
N GLN A 90 3.89 7.75 -10.37
CA GLN A 90 3.92 6.88 -11.54
C GLN A 90 3.48 5.45 -11.16
N VAL A 91 3.92 4.94 -10.01
CA VAL A 91 3.47 3.65 -9.48
C VAL A 91 1.97 3.66 -9.21
N ALA A 92 1.44 4.68 -8.54
CA ALA A 92 0.01 4.79 -8.23
C ALA A 92 -0.85 4.68 -9.49
N LEU A 93 -0.53 5.49 -10.50
CA LEU A 93 -1.28 5.51 -11.76
C LEU A 93 -1.09 4.21 -12.55
N GLY A 94 0.12 3.67 -12.61
CA GLY A 94 0.42 2.40 -13.28
C GLY A 94 -0.23 1.20 -12.62
N ALA A 95 -0.48 1.26 -11.32
CA ALA A 95 -1.22 0.24 -10.58
C ALA A 95 -2.75 0.35 -10.73
N GLY A 96 -3.26 1.45 -11.27
CA GLY A 96 -4.68 1.70 -11.47
C GLY A 96 -5.36 2.46 -10.34
N LEU A 97 -4.59 3.06 -9.42
CA LEU A 97 -5.16 3.92 -8.40
C LEU A 97 -5.73 5.21 -9.01
N PRO A 98 -6.80 5.79 -8.46
CA PRO A 98 -7.39 7.02 -8.96
C PRO A 98 -6.41 8.20 -8.94
N VAL A 99 -6.67 9.18 -9.80
CA VAL A 99 -5.89 10.43 -9.82
C VAL A 99 -6.02 11.23 -8.52
N THR A 100 -7.04 10.96 -7.72
CA THR A 100 -7.29 11.59 -6.42
C THR A 100 -6.44 10.99 -5.29
N THR A 101 -5.88 9.79 -5.47
CA THR A 101 -5.00 9.17 -4.46
C THR A 101 -3.73 10.00 -4.31
N SER A 102 -3.43 10.44 -3.10
CA SER A 102 -2.18 11.13 -2.79
C SER A 102 -0.97 10.22 -2.98
N ALA A 103 0.13 10.77 -3.49
CA ALA A 103 1.35 10.00 -3.70
C ALA A 103 2.60 10.81 -3.37
N ALA A 104 3.45 10.29 -2.51
CA ALA A 104 4.73 10.92 -2.17
C ALA A 104 5.89 9.93 -2.21
N THR A 105 7.01 10.41 -2.76
CA THR A 105 8.27 9.67 -2.75
C THR A 105 9.16 10.27 -1.67
N VAL A 106 9.64 9.42 -0.76
CA VAL A 106 10.56 9.80 0.31
C VAL A 106 11.96 9.22 0.05
N ASN A 107 12.95 9.98 0.45
CA ASN A 107 14.36 9.58 0.31
C ASN A 107 14.87 8.98 1.62
#